data_bf98a2cc0b2eaa94b3d13843ee538789
#
_entry.id   bf98a2cc0b2eaa94b3d13843ee538789
#
_cell.length_a   1.000
_cell.length_b   1.000
_cell.length_c   1.000
_cell.angle_alpha   90.00
_cell.angle_beta   90.00
_cell.angle_gamma   90.00
#
_symmetry.space_group_name_H-M   'P 1'
#
loop_
_entity.id
_entity.type
_entity.pdbx_description
1 polymer ?
#
loop_
_entity_poly.entity_id
_entity_poly.type
_entity_poly.pdbx_seq_one_letter_code
_entity_poly.pdbx_strand_id
1 'polypeptide(L)'
;MISVVVVDDEQLVRSGFAALLASDPEITVVGTAGDGDAAVAAIRREHPDVVLMDIRMPGRDGVSATAAITADPDLSATRVIVLTTFDLDEYVHAALRAGASGFLLKDAQPADLLAAVHLVAQGESVLAPALIRRLIKAYVQTPATVSKPAWLNSLTPRETEVLVAVGRGLSNAEIGAALYMSAATAKTHVSRLLTKLDARDRTHLVIAAYEAGLTERA
;
A
#
# COMPACT_ATOMS: atom_id res chain seq x y z
N MET A 1 -7.57 -17.43 8.01
CA MET A 1 -8.80 -16.58 7.88
C MET A 1 -8.31 -15.15 8.06
N ILE A 2 -8.62 -14.27 7.11
CA ILE A 2 -8.14 -12.88 7.08
C ILE A 2 -9.18 -12.01 7.79
N SER A 3 -8.78 -11.33 8.85
CA SER A 3 -9.62 -10.39 9.59
C SER A 3 -9.58 -9.00 8.95
N VAL A 4 -10.77 -8.41 8.68
CA VAL A 4 -10.87 -7.13 7.98
C VAL A 4 -11.74 -6.15 8.76
N VAL A 5 -11.31 -4.90 8.84
CA VAL A 5 -12.13 -3.75 9.26
C VAL A 5 -12.44 -2.90 8.05
N VAL A 6 -13.72 -2.51 7.89
CA VAL A 6 -14.20 -1.65 6.79
C VAL A 6 -14.51 -0.26 7.33
N VAL A 7 -13.89 0.76 6.73
CA VAL A 7 -14.03 2.15 7.14
C VAL A 7 -14.47 3.00 5.97
N ASP A 8 -15.66 3.63 6.10
CA ASP A 8 -16.25 4.49 5.08
C ASP A 8 -17.35 5.33 5.76
N ASP A 9 -17.47 6.62 5.48
CA ASP A 9 -18.50 7.45 6.11
C ASP A 9 -19.91 7.16 5.55
N GLU A 10 -19.99 6.68 4.31
CA GLU A 10 -21.26 6.27 3.69
C GLU A 10 -21.71 4.88 4.16
N GLN A 11 -22.75 4.82 5.00
CA GLN A 11 -23.25 3.56 5.56
C GLN A 11 -23.58 2.50 4.49
N LEU A 12 -24.14 2.91 3.35
CA LEU A 12 -24.52 1.98 2.27
C LEU A 12 -23.27 1.36 1.63
N VAL A 13 -22.25 2.17 1.36
CA VAL A 13 -20.96 1.74 0.78
C VAL A 13 -20.26 0.80 1.75
N ARG A 14 -20.16 1.18 3.01
CA ARG A 14 -19.58 0.37 4.08
C ARG A 14 -20.22 -0.99 4.22
N SER A 15 -21.58 -1.03 4.21
CA SER A 15 -22.34 -2.28 4.27
C SER A 15 -22.15 -3.13 3.01
N GLY A 16 -22.06 -2.50 1.85
CA GLY A 16 -21.79 -3.18 0.58
C GLY A 16 -20.44 -3.88 0.55
N PHE A 17 -19.37 -3.19 0.96
CA PHE A 17 -18.04 -3.79 1.08
C PHE A 17 -18.00 -4.91 2.13
N ALA A 18 -18.65 -4.71 3.29
CA ALA A 18 -18.72 -5.75 4.31
C ALA A 18 -19.43 -7.02 3.81
N ALA A 19 -20.54 -6.87 3.09
CA ALA A 19 -21.25 -8.00 2.49
C ALA A 19 -20.43 -8.69 1.39
N LEU A 20 -19.71 -7.93 0.55
CA LEU A 20 -18.83 -8.47 -0.48
C LEU A 20 -17.68 -9.28 0.14
N LEU A 21 -17.01 -8.74 1.16
CA LEU A 21 -15.94 -9.45 1.85
C LEU A 21 -16.43 -10.73 2.52
N ALA A 22 -17.61 -10.69 3.15
CA ALA A 22 -18.22 -11.86 3.78
C ALA A 22 -18.65 -12.97 2.79
N SER A 23 -18.64 -12.70 1.47
CA SER A 23 -18.87 -13.72 0.45
C SER A 23 -17.68 -14.65 0.23
N ASP A 24 -16.50 -14.25 0.68
CA ASP A 24 -15.27 -15.08 0.65
C ASP A 24 -15.10 -15.82 1.98
N PRO A 25 -15.08 -17.17 1.97
CA PRO A 25 -15.00 -17.98 3.19
C PRO A 25 -13.68 -17.81 3.96
N GLU A 26 -12.64 -17.25 3.34
CA GLU A 26 -11.34 -17.00 3.98
C GLU A 26 -11.24 -15.61 4.61
N ILE A 27 -12.27 -14.74 4.42
CA ILE A 27 -12.31 -13.38 4.94
C ILE A 27 -13.38 -13.23 6.02
N THR A 28 -13.06 -12.57 7.11
CA THR A 28 -13.99 -12.23 8.18
C THR A 28 -13.97 -10.72 8.46
N VAL A 29 -15.11 -10.06 8.34
CA VAL A 29 -15.26 -8.65 8.74
C VAL A 29 -15.44 -8.60 10.26
N VAL A 30 -14.40 -8.13 10.97
CA VAL A 30 -14.36 -8.07 12.45
C VAL A 30 -14.84 -6.73 13.00
N GLY A 31 -14.99 -5.72 12.14
CA GLY A 31 -15.47 -4.41 12.55
C GLY A 31 -15.77 -3.48 11.39
N THR A 32 -16.54 -2.42 11.68
CA THR A 32 -16.79 -1.33 10.74
C THR A 32 -16.72 0.01 11.47
N ALA A 33 -16.32 1.09 10.78
CA ALA A 33 -16.31 2.44 11.32
C ALA A 33 -16.76 3.47 10.28
N GLY A 34 -17.34 4.58 10.72
CA GLY A 34 -17.86 5.65 9.85
C GLY A 34 -16.99 6.91 9.84
N ASP A 35 -15.92 6.95 10.60
CA ASP A 35 -14.97 8.07 10.66
C ASP A 35 -13.59 7.58 11.12
N GLY A 36 -12.58 8.44 10.98
CA GLY A 36 -11.20 8.07 11.26
C GLY A 36 -10.90 7.81 12.75
N ASP A 37 -11.57 8.47 13.68
CA ASP A 37 -11.36 8.25 15.12
C ASP A 37 -11.99 6.93 15.57
N ALA A 38 -13.20 6.65 15.13
CA ALA A 38 -13.85 5.36 15.34
C ALA A 38 -13.06 4.22 14.68
N ALA A 39 -12.46 4.47 13.49
CA ALA A 39 -11.61 3.52 12.81
C ALA A 39 -10.39 3.15 13.64
N VAL A 40 -9.61 4.13 14.11
CA VAL A 40 -8.41 3.88 14.93
C VAL A 40 -8.79 3.12 16.21
N ALA A 41 -9.90 3.48 16.87
CA ALA A 41 -10.37 2.79 18.07
C ALA A 41 -10.78 1.32 17.79
N ALA A 42 -11.49 1.07 16.69
CA ALA A 42 -11.88 -0.28 16.28
C ALA A 42 -10.65 -1.14 15.92
N ILE A 43 -9.70 -0.58 15.16
CA ILE A 43 -8.50 -1.28 14.70
C ILE A 43 -7.59 -1.66 15.90
N ARG A 44 -7.44 -0.77 16.88
CA ARG A 44 -6.71 -1.07 18.12
C ARG A 44 -7.34 -2.16 18.97
N ARG A 45 -8.66 -2.30 18.92
CA ARG A 45 -9.39 -3.35 19.65
C ARG A 45 -9.34 -4.70 18.95
N GLU A 46 -9.50 -4.69 17.62
CA GLU A 46 -9.68 -5.93 16.83
C GLU A 46 -8.37 -6.47 16.27
N HIS A 47 -7.31 -5.66 16.17
CA HIS A 47 -6.02 -6.01 15.53
C HIS A 47 -6.20 -6.73 14.19
N PRO A 48 -6.92 -6.13 13.20
CA PRO A 48 -7.21 -6.79 11.94
C PRO A 48 -5.94 -6.98 11.09
N ASP A 49 -5.96 -8.00 10.23
CA ASP A 49 -4.91 -8.20 9.24
C ASP A 49 -4.95 -7.10 8.17
N VAL A 50 -6.16 -6.72 7.72
CA VAL A 50 -6.35 -5.73 6.67
C VAL A 50 -7.43 -4.71 7.08
N VAL A 51 -7.23 -3.46 6.69
CA VAL A 51 -8.20 -2.37 6.80
C VAL A 51 -8.54 -1.88 5.40
N LEU A 52 -9.82 -1.83 5.05
CA LEU A 52 -10.29 -1.05 3.93
C LEU A 52 -10.63 0.35 4.42
N MET A 53 -9.92 1.38 3.95
CA MET A 53 -9.99 2.75 4.46
C MET A 53 -10.43 3.72 3.38
N ASP A 54 -11.58 4.36 3.53
CA ASP A 54 -11.93 5.52 2.71
C ASP A 54 -11.00 6.70 3.04
N ILE A 55 -10.69 7.50 2.03
CA ILE A 55 -9.86 8.70 2.21
C ILE A 55 -10.66 9.83 2.83
N ARG A 56 -11.86 10.08 2.29
CA ARG A 56 -12.64 11.27 2.65
C ARG A 56 -13.71 10.96 3.67
N MET A 57 -13.45 11.31 4.91
CA MET A 57 -14.40 11.17 6.00
C MET A 57 -14.45 12.45 6.85
N PRO A 58 -15.58 12.74 7.50
CA PRO A 58 -15.71 13.86 8.43
C PRO A 58 -14.74 13.71 9.62
N GLY A 59 -14.25 14.82 10.13
CA GLY A 59 -13.32 14.84 11.28
C GLY A 59 -11.92 14.39 10.86
N ARG A 60 -11.47 13.24 11.36
CA ARG A 60 -10.20 12.64 10.95
C ARG A 60 -10.37 11.94 9.61
N ASP A 61 -9.65 12.38 8.60
CA ASP A 61 -9.62 11.76 7.28
C ASP A 61 -8.88 10.41 7.29
N GLY A 62 -9.05 9.62 6.21
CA GLY A 62 -8.43 8.30 6.11
C GLY A 62 -6.91 8.34 5.99
N VAL A 63 -6.31 9.42 5.47
CA VAL A 63 -4.85 9.57 5.42
C VAL A 63 -4.28 9.74 6.84
N SER A 64 -4.88 10.63 7.62
CA SER A 64 -4.50 10.85 9.02
C SER A 64 -4.75 9.62 9.90
N ALA A 65 -5.84 8.88 9.64
CA ALA A 65 -6.12 7.61 10.32
C ALA A 65 -5.07 6.54 9.94
N THR A 66 -4.74 6.42 8.65
CA THR A 66 -3.68 5.53 8.17
C THR A 66 -2.35 5.84 8.84
N ALA A 67 -1.93 7.09 8.88
CA ALA A 67 -0.69 7.50 9.56
C ALA A 67 -0.68 7.10 11.05
N ALA A 68 -1.80 7.28 11.76
CA ALA A 68 -1.92 6.88 13.16
C ALA A 68 -1.82 5.35 13.37
N ILE A 69 -2.43 4.56 12.46
CA ILE A 69 -2.38 3.10 12.50
C ILE A 69 -0.95 2.61 12.20
N THR A 70 -0.33 3.16 11.18
CA THR A 70 0.99 2.71 10.72
C THR A 70 2.12 3.12 11.65
N ALA A 71 1.96 4.20 12.40
CA ALA A 71 2.92 4.65 13.42
C ALA A 71 2.79 3.89 14.75
N ASP A 72 1.72 3.11 14.95
CA ASP A 72 1.48 2.35 16.17
C ASP A 72 2.24 1.01 16.13
N PRO A 73 3.22 0.77 17.01
CA PRO A 73 3.99 -0.48 17.02
C PRO A 73 3.13 -1.73 17.26
N ASP A 74 2.02 -1.60 18.02
CA ASP A 74 1.12 -2.70 18.31
C ASP A 74 0.31 -3.12 17.07
N LEU A 75 0.20 -2.24 16.08
CA LEU A 75 -0.48 -2.45 14.81
C LEU A 75 0.48 -2.73 13.63
N SER A 76 1.72 -3.09 13.91
CA SER A 76 2.76 -3.30 12.87
C SER A 76 2.41 -4.40 11.85
N ALA A 77 1.57 -5.36 12.22
CA ALA A 77 1.06 -6.41 11.34
C ALA A 77 -0.14 -5.96 10.47
N THR A 78 -0.90 -4.95 10.91
CA THR A 78 -2.08 -4.45 10.19
C THR A 78 -1.69 -3.75 8.90
N ARG A 79 -2.34 -4.07 7.81
CA ARG A 79 -2.14 -3.48 6.48
C ARG A 79 -3.34 -2.63 6.09
N VAL A 80 -3.11 -1.50 5.44
CA VAL A 80 -4.17 -0.58 5.03
C VAL A 80 -4.29 -0.54 3.51
N ILE A 81 -5.45 -0.91 2.98
CA ILE A 81 -5.85 -0.67 1.60
C ILE A 81 -6.73 0.57 1.58
N VAL A 82 -6.29 1.58 0.88
CA VAL A 82 -7.04 2.82 0.72
C VAL A 82 -8.03 2.69 -0.43
N LEU A 83 -9.29 3.03 -0.17
CA LEU A 83 -10.35 3.13 -1.17
C LEU A 83 -10.52 4.60 -1.59
N THR A 84 -10.57 4.87 -2.89
CA THR A 84 -10.72 6.23 -3.40
C THR A 84 -11.66 6.29 -4.60
N THR A 85 -12.26 7.44 -4.83
CA THR A 85 -12.90 7.80 -6.09
C THR A 85 -11.90 8.46 -7.02
N PHE A 86 -12.15 8.52 -8.32
CA PHE A 86 -11.22 8.83 -9.43
C PHE A 86 -10.37 10.13 -9.34
N ASP A 87 -10.65 11.09 -8.45
CA ASP A 87 -10.23 12.49 -8.64
C ASP A 87 -9.09 13.04 -7.76
N LEU A 88 -8.24 12.20 -7.13
CA LEU A 88 -7.42 12.74 -6.03
C LEU A 88 -5.93 12.35 -6.09
N ASP A 89 -5.19 12.90 -7.07
CA ASP A 89 -3.72 12.73 -7.17
C ASP A 89 -2.99 13.17 -5.86
N GLU A 90 -3.48 14.22 -5.18
CA GLU A 90 -2.88 14.70 -3.91
C GLU A 90 -3.00 13.69 -2.76
N TYR A 91 -4.13 12.99 -2.66
CA TYR A 91 -4.37 12.06 -1.56
C TYR A 91 -3.65 10.71 -1.74
N VAL A 92 -3.45 10.26 -2.97
CA VAL A 92 -2.70 9.02 -3.23
C VAL A 92 -1.28 9.14 -2.68
N HIS A 93 -0.60 10.25 -2.95
CA HIS A 93 0.75 10.49 -2.46
C HIS A 93 0.79 10.62 -0.92
N ALA A 94 -0.15 11.36 -0.33
CA ALA A 94 -0.23 11.52 1.12
C ALA A 94 -0.50 10.19 1.83
N ALA A 95 -1.40 9.36 1.30
CA ALA A 95 -1.74 8.08 1.90
C ALA A 95 -0.62 7.03 1.74
N LEU A 96 0.14 7.05 0.65
CA LEU A 96 1.36 6.24 0.52
C LEU A 96 2.41 6.64 1.56
N ARG A 97 2.67 7.93 1.74
CA ARG A 97 3.56 8.42 2.80
C ARG A 97 3.05 8.08 4.19
N ALA A 98 1.73 8.05 4.39
CA ALA A 98 1.11 7.60 5.62
C ALA A 98 1.24 6.08 5.85
N GLY A 99 1.76 5.32 4.90
CA GLY A 99 2.03 3.90 5.05
C GLY A 99 0.94 2.97 4.52
N ALA A 100 0.09 3.42 3.58
CA ALA A 100 -0.87 2.55 2.91
C ALA A 100 -0.17 1.45 2.11
N SER A 101 -0.62 0.21 2.28
CA SER A 101 -0.09 -0.99 1.60
C SER A 101 -0.78 -1.28 0.28
N GLY A 102 -1.92 -0.65 0.02
CA GLY A 102 -2.67 -0.82 -1.22
C GLY A 102 -3.59 0.34 -1.54
N PHE A 103 -3.97 0.42 -2.81
CA PHE A 103 -4.94 1.38 -3.34
C PHE A 103 -5.88 0.71 -4.31
N LEU A 104 -7.15 0.93 -4.10
CA LEU A 104 -8.22 0.52 -5.01
C LEU A 104 -9.18 1.68 -5.27
N LEU A 105 -9.79 1.65 -6.42
CA LEU A 105 -10.92 2.52 -6.71
C LEU A 105 -12.19 1.94 -6.08
N LYS A 106 -13.09 2.78 -5.57
CA LYS A 106 -14.37 2.32 -4.99
C LYS A 106 -15.28 1.62 -6.02
N ASP A 107 -15.05 1.84 -7.32
CA ASP A 107 -15.71 1.18 -8.44
C ASP A 107 -14.94 -0.04 -8.99
N ALA A 108 -13.90 -0.50 -8.29
CA ALA A 108 -13.17 -1.71 -8.65
C ALA A 108 -14.12 -2.91 -8.71
N GLN A 109 -13.80 -3.87 -9.60
CA GLN A 109 -14.61 -5.09 -9.67
C GLN A 109 -14.54 -5.87 -8.35
N PRO A 110 -15.64 -6.52 -7.92
CA PRO A 110 -15.65 -7.32 -6.70
C PRO A 110 -14.51 -8.31 -6.57
N ALA A 111 -14.16 -8.99 -7.66
CA ALA A 111 -13.06 -9.95 -7.70
C ALA A 111 -11.70 -9.30 -7.43
N ASP A 112 -11.47 -8.08 -7.93
CA ASP A 112 -10.22 -7.35 -7.72
C ASP A 112 -10.07 -6.91 -6.26
N LEU A 113 -11.17 -6.53 -5.60
CA LEU A 113 -11.16 -6.18 -4.18
C LEU A 113 -10.79 -7.40 -3.32
N LEU A 114 -11.43 -8.54 -3.55
CA LEU A 114 -11.13 -9.79 -2.83
C LEU A 114 -9.67 -10.21 -3.04
N ALA A 115 -9.21 -10.22 -4.30
CA ALA A 115 -7.83 -10.54 -4.62
C ALA A 115 -6.83 -9.58 -3.93
N ALA A 116 -7.14 -8.29 -3.86
CA ALA A 116 -6.30 -7.30 -3.20
C ALA A 116 -6.19 -7.55 -1.69
N VAL A 117 -7.29 -7.92 -1.03
CA VAL A 117 -7.26 -8.26 0.41
C VAL A 117 -6.37 -9.47 0.66
N HIS A 118 -6.46 -10.52 -0.17
CA HIS A 118 -5.59 -11.69 -0.05
C HIS A 118 -4.11 -11.35 -0.26
N LEU A 119 -3.78 -10.58 -1.29
CA LEU A 119 -2.39 -10.18 -1.58
C LEU A 119 -1.80 -9.33 -0.46
N VAL A 120 -2.56 -8.34 0.03
CA VAL A 120 -2.10 -7.43 1.08
C VAL A 120 -1.95 -8.16 2.42
N ALA A 121 -2.83 -9.09 2.74
CA ALA A 121 -2.69 -9.95 3.92
C ALA A 121 -1.41 -10.82 3.88
N GLN A 122 -0.91 -11.15 2.67
CA GLN A 122 0.35 -11.87 2.48
C GLN A 122 1.59 -10.95 2.49
N GLY A 123 1.41 -9.65 2.75
CA GLY A 123 2.48 -8.65 2.76
C GLY A 123 2.88 -8.16 1.36
N GLU A 124 2.09 -8.46 0.34
CA GLU A 124 2.27 -7.87 -0.99
C GLU A 124 1.53 -6.52 -1.07
N SER A 125 1.94 -5.64 -1.98
CA SER A 125 1.27 -4.35 -2.19
C SER A 125 0.41 -4.41 -3.43
N VAL A 126 -0.75 -3.80 -3.36
CA VAL A 126 -1.67 -3.68 -4.50
C VAL A 126 -1.78 -2.22 -4.89
N LEU A 127 -1.18 -1.87 -6.02
CA LEU A 127 -1.32 -0.56 -6.65
C LEU A 127 -1.87 -0.77 -8.06
N ALA A 128 -3.03 -0.20 -8.35
CA ALA A 128 -3.55 -0.22 -9.70
C ALA A 128 -2.52 0.42 -10.67
N PRO A 129 -2.25 -0.17 -11.85
CA PRO A 129 -1.26 0.35 -12.80
C PRO A 129 -1.49 1.82 -13.19
N ALA A 130 -2.75 2.26 -13.21
CA ALA A 130 -3.12 3.64 -13.43
C ALA A 130 -2.60 4.58 -12.32
N LEU A 131 -2.63 4.13 -11.06
CA LEU A 131 -2.14 4.90 -9.91
C LEU A 131 -0.61 4.96 -9.90
N ILE A 132 0.07 3.88 -10.29
CA ILE A 132 1.53 3.89 -10.44
C ILE A 132 1.94 4.95 -11.47
N ARG A 133 1.30 4.99 -12.64
CA ARG A 133 1.57 6.01 -13.67
C ARG A 133 1.30 7.44 -13.18
N ARG A 134 0.28 7.65 -12.36
CA ARG A 134 -0.04 8.97 -11.77
C ARG A 134 0.99 9.38 -10.71
N LEU A 135 1.43 8.46 -9.87
CA LEU A 135 2.52 8.68 -8.92
C LEU A 135 3.79 9.12 -9.65
N ILE A 136 4.16 8.41 -10.70
CA ILE A 136 5.29 8.77 -11.57
C ILE A 136 5.14 10.21 -12.06
N LYS A 137 3.97 10.59 -12.59
CA LYS A 137 3.72 11.92 -13.13
C LYS A 137 3.80 13.01 -12.05
N ALA A 138 3.26 12.79 -10.87
CA ALA A 138 3.30 13.74 -9.75
C ALA A 138 4.74 13.98 -9.26
N TYR A 139 5.55 12.91 -9.17
CA TYR A 139 6.97 13.02 -8.78
C TYR A 139 7.83 13.73 -9.84
N VAL A 140 7.53 13.55 -11.12
CA VAL A 140 8.24 14.24 -12.23
C VAL A 140 8.04 15.77 -12.17
N GLN A 141 6.93 16.23 -11.63
CA GLN A 141 6.62 17.67 -11.52
C GLN A 141 7.20 18.36 -10.28
N THR A 142 7.70 17.61 -9.30
CA THR A 142 8.33 18.20 -8.11
C THR A 142 9.80 18.47 -8.39
N PRO A 143 10.29 19.74 -8.29
CA PRO A 143 11.71 20.05 -8.46
C PRO A 143 12.52 19.29 -7.40
N ALA A 144 13.31 18.33 -7.84
CA ALA A 144 14.14 17.55 -6.93
C ALA A 144 15.39 18.34 -6.55
N THR A 145 15.40 18.88 -5.34
CA THR A 145 16.66 18.98 -4.57
C THR A 145 16.95 17.60 -3.97
N VAL A 146 17.31 16.64 -4.82
CA VAL A 146 17.58 15.27 -4.37
C VAL A 146 19.02 15.22 -3.84
N SER A 147 19.19 15.47 -2.57
CA SER A 147 20.32 14.88 -1.83
C SER A 147 20.08 13.37 -1.81
N LYS A 148 20.98 12.59 -2.46
CA LYS A 148 20.87 11.12 -2.44
C LYS A 148 20.80 10.63 -1.00
N PRO A 149 19.79 9.87 -0.61
CA PRO A 149 19.65 9.40 0.77
C PRO A 149 20.88 8.60 1.19
N ALA A 150 21.34 8.79 2.43
CA ALA A 150 22.55 8.14 2.95
C ALA A 150 22.46 6.60 2.88
N TRP A 151 21.25 6.04 3.04
CA TRP A 151 21.02 4.59 2.97
C TRP A 151 21.31 4.00 1.59
N LEU A 152 21.31 4.80 0.52
CA LEU A 152 21.62 4.31 -0.84
C LEU A 152 23.03 3.70 -0.92
N ASN A 153 23.97 4.28 -0.18
CA ASN A 153 25.35 3.78 -0.12
C ASN A 153 25.47 2.43 0.61
N SER A 154 24.45 2.01 1.34
CA SER A 154 24.42 0.70 2.03
C SER A 154 23.99 -0.43 1.11
N LEU A 155 23.38 -0.14 -0.04
CA LEU A 155 22.89 -1.15 -0.98
C LEU A 155 24.05 -1.72 -1.82
N THR A 156 24.00 -3.03 -2.03
CA THR A 156 24.86 -3.67 -3.03
C THR A 156 24.38 -3.31 -4.44
N PRO A 157 25.23 -3.43 -5.49
CA PRO A 157 24.80 -3.21 -6.87
C PRO A 157 23.56 -4.01 -7.24
N ARG A 158 23.46 -5.27 -6.79
CA ARG A 158 22.32 -6.14 -7.08
C ARG A 158 21.05 -5.71 -6.38
N GLU A 159 21.14 -5.25 -5.13
CA GLU A 159 20.00 -4.68 -4.40
C GLU A 159 19.52 -3.40 -5.07
N THR A 160 20.41 -2.57 -5.57
CA THR A 160 20.04 -1.36 -6.31
C THR A 160 19.31 -1.70 -7.62
N GLU A 161 19.80 -2.68 -8.40
CA GLU A 161 19.12 -3.14 -9.62
C GLU A 161 17.70 -3.64 -9.33
N VAL A 162 17.54 -4.42 -8.26
CA VAL A 162 16.20 -4.92 -7.83
C VAL A 162 15.33 -3.75 -7.37
N LEU A 163 15.86 -2.79 -6.60
CA LEU A 163 15.11 -1.62 -6.15
C LEU A 163 14.65 -0.76 -7.32
N VAL A 164 15.50 -0.56 -8.34
CA VAL A 164 15.11 0.11 -9.61
C VAL A 164 13.95 -0.61 -10.29
N ALA A 165 14.03 -1.94 -10.39
CA ALA A 165 12.98 -2.74 -11.01
C ALA A 165 11.66 -2.69 -10.22
N VAL A 166 11.72 -2.70 -8.88
CA VAL A 166 10.58 -2.47 -8.00
C VAL A 166 9.99 -1.08 -8.22
N GLY A 167 10.81 -0.04 -8.29
CA GLY A 167 10.38 1.33 -8.57
C GLY A 167 9.71 1.50 -9.94
N ARG A 168 10.04 0.65 -10.91
CA ARG A 168 9.35 0.58 -12.21
C ARG A 168 8.04 -0.19 -12.17
N GLY A 169 7.65 -0.73 -11.02
CA GLY A 169 6.41 -1.48 -10.83
C GLY A 169 6.46 -2.94 -11.30
N LEU A 170 7.64 -3.50 -11.60
CA LEU A 170 7.77 -4.88 -12.08
C LEU A 170 7.43 -5.88 -10.96
N SER A 171 6.65 -6.92 -11.27
CA SER A 171 6.39 -8.07 -10.39
C SER A 171 7.67 -8.89 -10.14
N ASN A 172 7.66 -9.79 -9.16
CA ASN A 172 8.82 -10.68 -8.91
C ASN A 172 9.16 -11.56 -10.10
N ALA A 173 8.17 -11.97 -10.90
CA ALA A 173 8.39 -12.73 -12.14
C ALA A 173 9.08 -11.88 -13.21
N GLU A 174 8.62 -10.63 -13.41
CA GLU A 174 9.22 -9.69 -14.36
C GLU A 174 10.62 -9.25 -13.94
N ILE A 175 10.85 -9.02 -12.62
CA ILE A 175 12.20 -8.77 -12.07
C ILE A 175 13.11 -9.97 -12.36
N GLY A 176 12.60 -11.19 -12.13
CA GLY A 176 13.33 -12.41 -12.45
C GLY A 176 13.74 -12.46 -13.92
N ALA A 177 12.82 -12.20 -14.84
CA ALA A 177 13.10 -12.15 -16.26
C ALA A 177 14.08 -11.05 -16.64
N ALA A 178 13.88 -9.83 -16.13
CA ALA A 178 14.72 -8.67 -16.45
C ALA A 178 16.15 -8.78 -15.92
N LEU A 179 16.34 -9.42 -14.77
CA LEU A 179 17.63 -9.52 -14.08
C LEU A 179 18.23 -10.94 -14.14
N TYR A 180 17.72 -11.82 -15.00
CA TYR A 180 18.21 -13.19 -15.21
C TYR A 180 18.30 -14.02 -13.92
N MET A 181 17.22 -14.01 -13.12
CA MET A 181 17.07 -14.82 -11.90
C MET A 181 15.68 -15.47 -11.83
N SER A 182 15.49 -16.42 -10.92
CA SER A 182 14.16 -16.98 -10.68
C SER A 182 13.24 -15.98 -9.94
N ALA A 183 11.92 -16.09 -10.11
CA ALA A 183 10.96 -15.28 -9.35
C ALA A 183 11.11 -15.47 -7.83
N ALA A 184 11.48 -16.67 -7.37
CA ALA A 184 11.77 -16.95 -5.96
C ALA A 184 13.02 -16.20 -5.47
N THR A 185 14.06 -16.11 -6.31
CA THR A 185 15.26 -15.32 -6.01
C THR A 185 14.95 -13.83 -5.95
N ALA A 186 14.14 -13.32 -6.91
CA ALA A 186 13.66 -11.94 -6.90
C ALA A 186 12.88 -11.62 -5.61
N LYS A 187 11.95 -12.49 -5.20
CA LYS A 187 11.21 -12.37 -3.93
C LYS A 187 12.16 -12.28 -2.73
N THR A 188 13.22 -13.09 -2.70
CA THR A 188 14.23 -13.05 -1.63
C THR A 188 14.97 -11.72 -1.58
N HIS A 189 15.36 -11.16 -2.73
CA HIS A 189 15.99 -9.85 -2.80
C HIS A 189 15.04 -8.73 -2.34
N VAL A 190 13.77 -8.76 -2.77
CA VAL A 190 12.74 -7.82 -2.32
C VAL A 190 12.56 -7.90 -0.80
N SER A 191 12.45 -9.10 -0.23
CA SER A 191 12.37 -9.29 1.23
C SER A 191 13.57 -8.70 1.99
N ARG A 192 14.79 -8.89 1.45
CA ARG A 192 16.00 -8.29 2.04
C ARG A 192 16.01 -6.78 1.97
N LEU A 193 15.52 -6.21 0.87
CA LEU A 193 15.37 -4.76 0.73
C LEU A 193 14.36 -4.19 1.72
N LEU A 194 13.22 -4.87 1.93
CA LEU A 194 12.25 -4.47 2.94
C LEU A 194 12.89 -4.37 4.33
N THR A 195 13.60 -5.41 4.75
CA THR A 195 14.31 -5.41 6.04
C THR A 195 15.41 -4.35 6.11
N LYS A 196 16.19 -4.18 5.03
CA LYS A 196 17.36 -3.31 5.03
C LYS A 196 17.00 -1.82 5.02
N LEU A 197 15.88 -1.48 4.37
CA LEU A 197 15.37 -0.10 4.28
C LEU A 197 14.30 0.20 5.32
N ASP A 198 14.04 -0.74 6.23
CA ASP A 198 12.94 -0.65 7.22
C ASP A 198 11.59 -0.32 6.55
N ALA A 199 11.36 -0.93 5.40
CA ALA A 199 10.16 -0.71 4.60
C ALA A 199 9.10 -1.74 4.96
N ARG A 200 7.87 -1.29 5.25
CA ARG A 200 6.76 -2.16 5.67
C ARG A 200 6.32 -3.13 4.59
N ASP A 201 6.36 -2.68 3.34
CA ASP A 201 5.89 -3.42 2.18
C ASP A 201 6.54 -2.90 0.87
N ARG A 202 6.15 -3.53 -0.24
CA ARG A 202 6.67 -3.21 -1.56
C ARG A 202 6.38 -1.77 -2.00
N THR A 203 5.26 -1.18 -1.57
CA THR A 203 4.90 0.20 -1.88
C THR A 203 5.94 1.17 -1.33
N HIS A 204 6.43 0.92 -0.11
CA HIS A 204 7.49 1.71 0.51
C HIS A 204 8.82 1.57 -0.24
N LEU A 205 9.13 0.42 -0.84
CA LEU A 205 10.29 0.28 -1.71
C LEU A 205 10.14 1.09 -3.00
N VAL A 206 8.93 1.15 -3.58
CA VAL A 206 8.66 2.02 -4.74
C VAL A 206 8.92 3.47 -4.38
N ILE A 207 8.38 3.95 -3.25
CA ILE A 207 8.60 5.33 -2.77
C ILE A 207 10.11 5.58 -2.56
N ALA A 208 10.81 4.68 -1.88
CA ALA A 208 12.25 4.80 -1.63
C ALA A 208 13.06 4.89 -2.95
N ALA A 209 12.71 4.09 -3.97
CA ALA A 209 13.35 4.14 -5.27
C ALA A 209 13.17 5.51 -5.95
N TYR A 210 11.97 6.09 -5.85
CA TYR A 210 11.68 7.43 -6.39
C TYR A 210 12.40 8.53 -5.61
N GLU A 211 12.35 8.51 -4.28
CA GLU A 211 13.03 9.49 -3.41
C GLU A 211 14.55 9.47 -3.60
N ALA A 212 15.11 8.32 -3.90
CA ALA A 212 16.53 8.17 -4.23
C ALA A 212 16.89 8.58 -5.67
N GLY A 213 15.90 8.93 -6.51
CA GLY A 213 16.11 9.27 -7.92
C GLY A 213 16.61 8.10 -8.76
N LEU A 214 16.29 6.86 -8.37
CA LEU A 214 16.74 5.63 -9.05
C LEU A 214 15.87 5.25 -10.25
N THR A 215 14.68 5.83 -10.36
CA THR A 215 13.77 5.61 -11.48
C THR A 215 13.88 6.78 -12.44
N GLU A 216 14.16 6.49 -13.72
CA GLU A 216 14.24 7.52 -14.75
C GLU A 216 12.91 8.28 -14.87
N ARG A 217 13.04 9.59 -15.01
CA ARG A 217 11.95 10.47 -15.42
C ARG A 217 11.61 10.13 -16.88
N ALA A 218 10.52 9.37 -17.08
CA ALA A 218 9.99 9.13 -18.42
C ALA A 218 9.40 10.42 -19.00
#